data_849581decee050514ee7b98bfebb896d
#
_entry.id   849581decee050514ee7b98bfebb896d
#
_cell.length_a   1.000
_cell.length_b   1.000
_cell.length_c   1.000
_cell.angle_alpha   90.00
_cell.angle_beta   90.00
_cell.angle_gamma   90.00
#
_symmetry.space_group_name_H-M   'P 1'
#
loop_
_entity.id
_entity.type
_entity.pdbx_description
1 polymer ?
#
loop_
_entity_poly.entity_id
_entity_poly.type
_entity_poly.pdbx_seq_one_letter_code
_entity_poly.pdbx_strand_id
1 'polypeptide(L)'
;MWKLLTPPAYKTEQTGPEADAKYKRLRWQVFLGIFIGYAGFYIVRKNFSMAIPMLADFGFEKGELGVVLSMNAIAYGFSKFIMASISDRSNARVFLPLGLAMAAISMLFMIVPIQWIGAEHKSLAIVLMAALNFLVGWFNGMGWPPCGRVMTHWFSIKERGTWMSFWNCAHNVGGALVGPMAVYGALWFGSWFYGADEQRYFLIGTYAFPAAVAVLIAIVAYLMIRDTPQSCGLSSIEKWSGVASKNYNEKAEEVLSTKEIFKVVLGNKFLWYIAFANAFVYMVRYGCLDWAPTILTDKGVDIKSAGWAYFAYEMAAIPGTIICGWLSDRFFHGRRALPTIIFMALVAIAIVVYWQNLDNVNIVVGCLIAIGFFIYGPVMLIGVQALDLAPKNAAGTAAGLTGFMGYVLGTALLANIVIGYVADTAGWDWTFILLIVACGLSVLFMGLTYREEQYLVEKQNNAEKK
;
A
#
# COMPACT_ATOMS: atom_id res chain seq x y z
N MET A 1 -11.74 -9.95 25.36
CA MET A 1 -11.17 -9.54 24.09
C MET A 1 -11.01 -10.73 23.12
N TRP A 2 -10.36 -11.82 23.50
CA TRP A 2 -10.12 -12.99 22.61
C TRP A 2 -11.40 -13.63 22.03
N LYS A 3 -12.48 -13.72 22.80
CA LYS A 3 -13.78 -14.27 22.30
C LYS A 3 -14.40 -13.47 21.17
N LEU A 4 -14.15 -12.16 21.05
CA LEU A 4 -14.65 -11.32 19.98
C LEU A 4 -13.87 -11.52 18.67
N LEU A 5 -12.60 -11.87 18.77
CA LEU A 5 -11.74 -12.14 17.62
C LEU A 5 -11.91 -13.55 17.05
N THR A 6 -12.51 -14.50 17.80
CA THR A 6 -12.75 -15.84 17.26
C THR A 6 -13.74 -15.81 16.10
N PRO A 7 -13.53 -16.62 15.03
CA PRO A 7 -14.47 -16.74 13.95
C PRO A 7 -15.85 -17.09 14.46
N PRO A 8 -16.93 -16.50 13.90
CA PRO A 8 -18.28 -16.77 14.33
C PRO A 8 -18.70 -18.20 13.96
N ALA A 9 -19.49 -18.84 14.83
CA ALA A 9 -20.03 -20.15 14.56
C ALA A 9 -20.95 -20.15 13.31
N TYR A 10 -20.94 -21.25 12.57
CA TYR A 10 -21.84 -21.43 11.44
C TYR A 10 -23.28 -21.58 11.91
N LYS A 11 -24.19 -20.92 11.22
CA LYS A 11 -25.63 -20.99 11.46
C LYS A 11 -26.26 -22.05 10.55
N THR A 12 -27.46 -22.51 10.92
CA THR A 12 -28.27 -23.40 10.09
C THR A 12 -28.47 -22.80 8.70
N GLU A 13 -28.18 -23.56 7.65
CA GLU A 13 -28.26 -23.13 6.27
C GLU A 13 -29.72 -22.84 5.89
N GLN A 14 -29.96 -21.65 5.37
CA GLN A 14 -31.22 -21.22 4.77
C GLN A 14 -31.17 -21.53 3.27
N THR A 15 -32.25 -22.02 2.71
CA THR A 15 -32.42 -22.37 1.28
C THR A 15 -33.62 -21.64 0.70
N GLY A 16 -33.64 -21.52 -0.63
CA GLY A 16 -34.75 -20.89 -1.35
C GLY A 16 -34.47 -19.46 -1.83
N PRO A 17 -35.45 -18.85 -2.54
CA PRO A 17 -35.25 -17.55 -3.20
C PRO A 17 -34.84 -16.40 -2.26
N GLU A 18 -35.35 -16.43 -1.03
CA GLU A 18 -35.00 -15.39 -0.02
C GLU A 18 -33.52 -15.49 0.41
N ALA A 19 -33.01 -16.72 0.57
CA ALA A 19 -31.62 -16.95 0.89
C ALA A 19 -30.73 -16.49 -0.26
N ASP A 20 -31.12 -16.68 -1.51
CA ASP A 20 -30.39 -16.24 -2.70
C ASP A 20 -30.38 -14.71 -2.82
N ALA A 21 -31.50 -14.06 -2.60
CA ALA A 21 -31.57 -12.58 -2.57
C ALA A 21 -30.71 -12.00 -1.45
N LYS A 22 -30.76 -12.61 -0.25
CA LYS A 22 -29.90 -12.24 0.89
C LYS A 22 -28.42 -12.41 0.55
N TYR A 23 -28.05 -13.51 -0.16
CA TYR A 23 -26.68 -13.78 -0.58
C TYR A 23 -26.14 -12.67 -1.50
N LYS A 24 -26.88 -12.34 -2.55
CA LYS A 24 -26.55 -11.28 -3.51
C LYS A 24 -26.36 -9.92 -2.82
N ARG A 25 -27.28 -9.55 -1.92
CA ARG A 25 -27.21 -8.31 -1.15
C ARG A 25 -25.98 -8.29 -0.24
N LEU A 26 -25.72 -9.35 0.51
CA LEU A 26 -24.59 -9.42 1.45
C LEU A 26 -23.25 -9.44 0.72
N ARG A 27 -23.13 -10.04 -0.46
CA ARG A 27 -21.90 -9.98 -1.27
C ARG A 27 -21.49 -8.54 -1.57
N TRP A 28 -22.40 -7.71 -2.07
CA TRP A 28 -22.14 -6.30 -2.34
C TRP A 28 -21.84 -5.52 -1.07
N GLN A 29 -22.60 -5.74 -0.02
CA GLN A 29 -22.38 -5.11 1.27
C GLN A 29 -20.99 -5.42 1.82
N VAL A 30 -20.59 -6.68 1.79
CA VAL A 30 -19.30 -7.14 2.30
C VAL A 30 -18.15 -6.60 1.43
N PHE A 31 -18.32 -6.63 0.10
CA PHE A 31 -17.34 -6.04 -0.82
C PHE A 31 -17.10 -4.57 -0.54
N LEU A 32 -18.17 -3.78 -0.45
CA LEU A 32 -18.07 -2.35 -0.11
C LEU A 32 -17.47 -2.15 1.29
N GLY A 33 -17.82 -3.01 2.24
CA GLY A 33 -17.28 -2.96 3.60
C GLY A 33 -15.75 -3.14 3.64
N ILE A 34 -15.21 -4.14 2.92
CA ILE A 34 -13.76 -4.34 2.85
C ILE A 34 -13.07 -3.30 1.97
N PHE A 35 -13.73 -2.77 0.94
CA PHE A 35 -13.21 -1.69 0.10
C PHE A 35 -13.04 -0.40 0.90
N ILE A 36 -14.11 0.07 1.54
CA ILE A 36 -14.10 1.29 2.36
C ILE A 36 -13.18 1.13 3.57
N GLY A 37 -13.24 -0.03 4.24
CA GLY A 37 -12.37 -0.34 5.38
C GLY A 37 -10.89 -0.32 5.00
N TYR A 38 -10.53 -0.89 3.85
CA TYR A 38 -9.13 -0.89 3.39
C TYR A 38 -8.68 0.51 2.92
N ALA A 39 -9.54 1.27 2.26
CA ALA A 39 -9.27 2.67 1.94
C ALA A 39 -9.01 3.49 3.21
N GLY A 40 -9.75 3.22 4.30
CA GLY A 40 -9.56 3.87 5.60
C GLY A 40 -8.15 3.74 6.16
N PHE A 41 -7.50 2.58 5.99
CA PHE A 41 -6.10 2.39 6.40
C PHE A 41 -5.14 3.34 5.67
N TYR A 42 -5.39 3.63 4.40
CA TYR A 42 -4.55 4.56 3.63
C TYR A 42 -4.80 6.01 4.00
N ILE A 43 -6.02 6.37 4.42
CA ILE A 43 -6.34 7.71 4.95
C ILE A 43 -5.47 8.05 6.17
N VAL A 44 -5.13 7.07 7.02
CA VAL A 44 -4.34 7.30 8.24
C VAL A 44 -2.85 6.97 8.09
N ARG A 45 -2.43 6.45 6.95
CA ARG A 45 -1.06 5.94 6.77
C ARG A 45 -0.06 7.00 6.36
N LYS A 46 -0.47 8.00 5.58
CA LYS A 46 0.41 8.92 4.86
C LYS A 46 0.33 10.38 5.33
N ASN A 47 -0.38 10.64 6.40
CA ASN A 47 -0.59 11.98 6.94
C ASN A 47 0.72 12.63 7.39
N PHE A 48 1.69 11.84 7.86
CA PHE A 48 2.98 12.35 8.28
C PHE A 48 3.74 13.04 7.13
N SER A 49 3.66 12.52 5.91
CA SER A 49 4.27 13.15 4.72
C SER A 49 3.69 14.55 4.45
N MET A 50 2.39 14.75 4.72
CA MET A 50 1.73 16.06 4.58
C MET A 50 2.10 17.04 5.70
N ALA A 51 2.56 16.53 6.84
CA ALA A 51 2.97 17.35 7.99
C ALA A 51 4.45 17.78 7.92
N ILE A 52 5.29 17.09 7.15
CA ILE A 52 6.73 17.36 7.07
C ILE A 52 7.07 18.83 6.76
N PRO A 53 6.44 19.51 5.76
CA PRO A 53 6.76 20.90 5.46
C PRO A 53 6.61 21.83 6.67
N MET A 54 5.59 21.61 7.46
CA MET A 54 5.29 22.44 8.62
C MET A 54 6.14 22.08 9.83
N LEU A 55 6.50 20.81 9.98
CA LEU A 55 7.42 20.37 11.03
C LEU A 55 8.82 20.98 10.81
N ALA A 56 9.21 21.21 9.56
CA ALA A 56 10.46 21.93 9.24
C ALA A 56 10.45 23.36 9.80
N ASP A 57 9.30 24.08 9.77
CA ASP A 57 9.16 25.42 10.36
C ASP A 57 9.29 25.39 11.89
N PHE A 58 9.05 24.25 12.54
CA PHE A 58 9.28 24.05 13.98
C PHE A 58 10.73 23.59 14.29
N GLY A 59 11.65 23.63 13.32
CA GLY A 59 13.07 23.34 13.50
C GLY A 59 13.43 21.86 13.41
N PHE A 60 12.57 21.01 12.86
CA PHE A 60 12.90 19.61 12.56
C PHE A 60 13.60 19.49 11.20
N GLU A 61 14.68 18.72 11.12
CA GLU A 61 15.40 18.44 9.87
C GLU A 61 14.70 17.35 9.05
N LYS A 62 14.81 17.41 7.72
CA LYS A 62 14.20 16.42 6.80
C LYS A 62 14.73 15.00 7.06
N GLY A 63 16.03 14.88 7.38
CA GLY A 63 16.65 13.60 7.75
C GLY A 63 16.02 12.99 9.02
N GLU A 64 15.77 13.80 10.05
CA GLU A 64 15.11 13.38 11.28
C GLU A 64 13.66 12.93 11.00
N LEU A 65 12.93 13.73 10.22
CA LEU A 65 11.54 13.40 9.82
C LEU A 65 11.49 12.18 8.89
N GLY A 66 12.51 11.98 8.07
CA GLY A 66 12.69 10.77 7.27
C GLY A 66 12.85 9.50 8.13
N VAL A 67 13.58 9.60 9.26
CA VAL A 67 13.66 8.51 10.24
C VAL A 67 12.29 8.20 10.84
N VAL A 68 11.54 9.23 11.25
CA VAL A 68 10.16 9.05 11.77
C VAL A 68 9.27 8.38 10.72
N LEU A 69 9.32 8.85 9.48
CA LEU A 69 8.54 8.30 8.36
C LEU A 69 8.90 6.84 8.07
N SER A 70 10.19 6.46 8.20
CA SER A 70 10.68 5.11 7.96
C SER A 70 10.09 4.09 8.94
N MET A 71 9.78 4.50 10.17
CA MET A 71 9.22 3.60 11.19
C MET A 71 7.89 2.99 10.76
N ASN A 72 7.06 3.73 10.03
CA ASN A 72 5.81 3.20 9.46
C ASN A 72 6.08 2.06 8.47
N ALA A 73 7.02 2.24 7.55
CA ALA A 73 7.34 1.26 6.53
C ALA A 73 7.97 -0.01 7.13
N ILE A 74 8.87 0.14 8.10
CA ILE A 74 9.48 -0.97 8.83
C ILE A 74 8.40 -1.77 9.56
N ALA A 75 7.59 -1.09 10.38
CA ALA A 75 6.53 -1.73 11.15
C ALA A 75 5.54 -2.47 10.25
N TYR A 76 5.11 -1.85 9.16
CA TYR A 76 4.21 -2.47 8.18
C TYR A 76 4.83 -3.69 7.52
N GLY A 77 6.11 -3.62 7.13
CA GLY A 77 6.83 -4.74 6.52
C GLY A 77 6.81 -6.00 7.40
N PHE A 78 7.08 -5.87 8.70
CA PHE A 78 7.03 -6.98 9.66
C PHE A 78 5.60 -7.38 10.03
N SER A 79 4.76 -6.40 10.33
CA SER A 79 3.38 -6.62 10.79
C SER A 79 2.56 -7.42 9.77
N LYS A 80 2.72 -7.14 8.48
CA LYS A 80 1.97 -7.82 7.42
C LYS A 80 2.08 -9.35 7.48
N PHE A 81 3.26 -9.88 7.82
CA PHE A 81 3.46 -11.33 7.99
C PHE A 81 2.77 -11.86 9.24
N ILE A 82 3.00 -11.20 10.37
CA ILE A 82 2.46 -11.63 11.66
C ILE A 82 0.94 -11.54 11.65
N MET A 83 0.39 -10.44 11.18
CA MET A 83 -1.05 -10.19 11.14
C MET A 83 -1.78 -11.09 10.13
N ALA A 84 -1.14 -11.56 9.07
CA ALA A 84 -1.73 -12.54 8.17
C ALA A 84 -2.06 -13.84 8.91
N SER A 85 -1.10 -14.39 9.66
CA SER A 85 -1.30 -15.62 10.44
C SER A 85 -2.37 -15.47 11.54
N ILE A 86 -2.46 -14.30 12.17
CA ILE A 86 -3.48 -14.01 13.18
C ILE A 86 -4.86 -13.84 12.52
N SER A 87 -4.91 -13.16 11.38
CA SER A 87 -6.15 -12.90 10.62
C SER A 87 -6.83 -14.19 10.16
N ASP A 88 -6.06 -15.19 9.71
CA ASP A 88 -6.59 -16.47 9.25
C ASP A 88 -7.40 -17.22 10.34
N ARG A 89 -7.09 -16.93 11.60
CA ARG A 89 -7.75 -17.49 12.79
C ARG A 89 -8.71 -16.52 13.46
N SER A 90 -8.97 -15.37 12.84
CA SER A 90 -9.75 -14.29 13.43
C SER A 90 -11.00 -13.98 12.63
N ASN A 91 -11.98 -13.38 13.30
CA ASN A 91 -13.19 -12.85 12.68
C ASN A 91 -12.86 -11.57 11.91
N ALA A 92 -12.90 -11.61 10.58
CA ALA A 92 -12.59 -10.46 9.72
C ALA A 92 -13.46 -9.23 10.02
N ARG A 93 -14.72 -9.44 10.45
CA ARG A 93 -15.65 -8.38 10.85
C ARG A 93 -15.15 -7.54 12.00
N VAL A 94 -14.35 -8.12 12.89
CA VAL A 94 -13.79 -7.43 14.07
C VAL A 94 -12.33 -7.03 13.83
N PHE A 95 -11.55 -7.91 13.22
CA PHE A 95 -10.10 -7.75 13.06
C PHE A 95 -9.74 -6.52 12.23
N LEU A 96 -10.39 -6.33 11.08
CA LEU A 96 -10.12 -5.19 10.20
C LEU A 96 -10.50 -3.85 10.85
N PRO A 97 -11.73 -3.65 11.37
CA PRO A 97 -12.11 -2.40 12.01
C PRO A 97 -11.29 -2.07 13.26
N LEU A 98 -10.93 -3.10 14.05
CA LEU A 98 -10.07 -2.93 15.23
C LEU A 98 -8.70 -2.39 14.83
N GLY A 99 -8.06 -2.99 13.80
CA GLY A 99 -6.78 -2.51 13.29
C GLY A 99 -6.86 -1.07 12.78
N LEU A 100 -7.92 -0.72 12.06
CA LEU A 100 -8.14 0.64 11.57
C LEU A 100 -8.34 1.64 12.72
N ALA A 101 -9.15 1.30 13.72
CA ALA A 101 -9.36 2.16 14.88
C ALA A 101 -8.06 2.38 15.68
N MET A 102 -7.28 1.32 15.89
CA MET A 102 -5.99 1.43 16.58
C MET A 102 -4.97 2.26 15.79
N ALA A 103 -4.92 2.12 14.46
CA ALA A 103 -4.09 2.97 13.60
C ALA A 103 -4.52 4.44 13.67
N ALA A 104 -5.84 4.71 13.62
CA ALA A 104 -6.39 6.05 13.73
C ALA A 104 -6.09 6.71 15.08
N ILE A 105 -6.24 5.97 16.18
CA ILE A 105 -5.90 6.44 17.53
C ILE A 105 -4.41 6.73 17.64
N SER A 106 -3.55 5.82 17.17
CA SER A 106 -2.08 6.05 17.18
C SER A 106 -1.70 7.30 16.38
N MET A 107 -2.35 7.52 15.23
CA MET A 107 -2.14 8.72 14.43
C MET A 107 -2.65 9.99 15.14
N LEU A 108 -3.78 9.93 15.83
CA LEU A 108 -4.32 11.06 16.58
C LEU A 108 -3.35 11.53 17.68
N PHE A 109 -2.68 10.59 18.35
CA PHE A 109 -1.69 10.93 19.38
C PHE A 109 -0.44 11.63 18.83
N MET A 110 -0.21 11.67 17.50
CA MET A 110 0.84 12.49 16.89
C MET A 110 0.75 13.97 17.24
N ILE A 111 -0.44 14.45 17.55
CA ILE A 111 -0.66 15.86 17.95
C ILE A 111 0.09 16.19 19.24
N VAL A 112 0.23 15.23 20.15
CA VAL A 112 0.85 15.46 21.48
C VAL A 112 2.32 15.89 21.40
N PRO A 113 3.22 15.10 20.76
CA PRO A 113 4.63 15.51 20.65
C PRO A 113 4.82 16.80 19.84
N ILE A 114 3.93 17.08 18.90
CA ILE A 114 4.02 18.29 18.06
C ILE A 114 3.61 19.54 18.84
N GLN A 115 2.51 19.49 19.59
CA GLN A 115 1.97 20.69 20.26
C GLN A 115 2.60 20.98 21.62
N TRP A 116 2.90 19.96 22.41
CA TRP A 116 3.29 20.13 23.80
C TRP A 116 4.78 20.01 24.05
N ILE A 117 5.47 19.21 23.24
CA ILE A 117 6.91 19.00 23.39
C ILE A 117 7.68 19.90 22.41
N GLY A 118 7.20 19.99 21.16
CA GLY A 118 7.76 20.88 20.13
C GLY A 118 9.26 20.81 19.99
N ALA A 119 9.86 21.89 19.50
CA ALA A 119 11.31 22.00 19.29
C ALA A 119 12.11 22.17 20.60
N GLU A 120 11.51 22.56 21.72
CA GLU A 120 12.22 22.68 23.00
C GLU A 120 12.76 21.35 23.51
N HIS A 121 12.03 20.25 23.22
CA HIS A 121 12.44 18.88 23.53
C HIS A 121 12.52 18.01 22.27
N LYS A 122 13.26 18.52 21.27
CA LYS A 122 13.32 17.97 19.91
C LYS A 122 13.58 16.46 19.89
N SER A 123 14.58 15.97 20.61
CA SER A 123 14.93 14.54 20.62
C SER A 123 13.80 13.67 21.17
N LEU A 124 13.11 14.13 22.21
CA LEU A 124 11.96 13.39 22.78
C LEU A 124 10.78 13.40 21.81
N ALA A 125 10.53 14.54 21.15
CA ALA A 125 9.48 14.65 20.14
C ALA A 125 9.72 13.66 18.97
N ILE A 126 10.95 13.56 18.45
CA ILE A 126 11.32 12.64 17.39
C ILE A 126 11.08 11.18 17.82
N VAL A 127 11.52 10.79 19.03
CA VAL A 127 11.33 9.43 19.53
C VAL A 127 9.85 9.08 19.69
N LEU A 128 9.04 10.00 20.22
CA LEU A 128 7.59 9.77 20.37
C LEU A 128 6.88 9.72 19.01
N MET A 129 7.20 10.62 18.08
CA MET A 129 6.66 10.58 16.73
C MET A 129 7.05 9.29 16.00
N ALA A 130 8.29 8.84 16.14
CA ALA A 130 8.79 7.60 15.58
C ALA A 130 8.04 6.38 16.14
N ALA A 131 7.83 6.32 17.47
CA ALA A 131 7.08 5.26 18.13
C ALA A 131 5.61 5.23 17.70
N LEU A 132 4.96 6.39 17.62
CA LEU A 132 3.58 6.51 17.17
C LEU A 132 3.43 6.11 15.69
N ASN A 133 4.36 6.55 14.83
CA ASN A 133 4.35 6.19 13.42
C ASN A 133 4.64 4.70 13.20
N PHE A 134 5.46 4.09 14.06
CA PHE A 134 5.63 2.64 14.13
C PHE A 134 4.30 1.94 14.47
N LEU A 135 3.57 2.41 15.46
CA LEU A 135 2.26 1.84 15.83
C LEU A 135 1.23 1.99 14.69
N VAL A 136 1.19 3.13 14.02
CA VAL A 136 0.36 3.31 12.81
C VAL A 136 0.71 2.25 11.78
N GLY A 137 1.99 2.07 11.44
CA GLY A 137 2.46 1.04 10.49
C GLY A 137 2.12 -0.37 10.94
N TRP A 138 2.30 -0.67 12.24
CA TRP A 138 1.99 -1.97 12.82
C TRP A 138 0.51 -2.35 12.66
N PHE A 139 -0.39 -1.45 13.05
CA PHE A 139 -1.83 -1.70 12.92
C PHE A 139 -2.31 -1.68 11.47
N ASN A 140 -1.66 -0.95 10.57
CA ASN A 140 -1.93 -1.00 9.13
C ASN A 140 -1.74 -2.42 8.55
N GLY A 141 -0.86 -3.25 9.12
CA GLY A 141 -0.69 -4.65 8.74
C GLY A 141 -1.95 -5.51 8.93
N MET A 142 -2.92 -5.05 9.74
CA MET A 142 -4.21 -5.74 9.95
C MET A 142 -5.21 -5.50 8.81
N GLY A 143 -4.92 -4.65 7.82
CA GLY A 143 -5.87 -4.27 6.77
C GLY A 143 -6.03 -5.31 5.67
N TRP A 144 -4.94 -5.73 5.03
CA TRP A 144 -4.97 -6.60 3.85
C TRP A 144 -5.42 -8.04 4.13
N PRO A 145 -4.90 -8.73 5.17
CA PRO A 145 -5.18 -10.15 5.37
C PRO A 145 -6.68 -10.48 5.53
N PRO A 146 -7.46 -9.76 6.34
CA PRO A 146 -8.90 -10.05 6.47
C PRO A 146 -9.68 -9.78 5.17
N CYS A 147 -9.23 -8.84 4.33
CA CYS A 147 -9.83 -8.61 3.02
C CYS A 147 -9.63 -9.82 2.11
N GLY A 148 -8.42 -10.38 2.05
CA GLY A 148 -8.12 -11.59 1.30
C GLY A 148 -8.99 -12.77 1.75
N ARG A 149 -9.09 -13.00 3.08
CA ARG A 149 -9.96 -14.02 3.67
C ARG A 149 -11.43 -13.85 3.26
N VAL A 150 -11.99 -12.66 3.40
CA VAL A 150 -13.37 -12.36 3.00
C VAL A 150 -13.57 -12.61 1.51
N MET A 151 -12.64 -12.17 0.67
CA MET A 151 -12.71 -12.40 -0.78
C MET A 151 -12.74 -13.88 -1.14
N THR A 152 -12.01 -14.73 -0.44
CA THR A 152 -12.00 -16.18 -0.70
C THR A 152 -13.30 -16.86 -0.32
N HIS A 153 -14.00 -16.37 0.70
CA HIS A 153 -15.25 -16.96 1.18
C HIS A 153 -16.50 -16.46 0.45
N TRP A 154 -16.46 -15.22 -0.09
CA TRP A 154 -17.64 -14.58 -0.70
C TRP A 154 -17.62 -14.55 -2.23
N PHE A 155 -16.46 -14.82 -2.86
CA PHE A 155 -16.31 -14.75 -4.32
C PHE A 155 -15.69 -16.04 -4.86
N SER A 156 -16.33 -16.60 -5.89
CA SER A 156 -15.87 -17.83 -6.54
C SER A 156 -14.53 -17.64 -7.24
N ILE A 157 -13.78 -18.71 -7.41
CA ILE A 157 -12.44 -18.66 -8.04
C ILE A 157 -12.49 -18.07 -9.46
N LYS A 158 -13.60 -18.25 -10.18
CA LYS A 158 -13.76 -17.74 -11.56
C LYS A 158 -13.89 -16.21 -11.64
N GLU A 159 -14.45 -15.58 -10.61
CA GLU A 159 -14.72 -14.12 -10.59
C GLU A 159 -13.82 -13.35 -9.62
N ARG A 160 -13.14 -14.07 -8.71
CA ARG A 160 -12.33 -13.47 -7.64
C ARG A 160 -11.25 -12.53 -8.15
N GLY A 161 -10.59 -12.87 -9.27
CA GLY A 161 -9.57 -12.03 -9.89
C GLY A 161 -10.10 -10.64 -10.24
N THR A 162 -11.27 -10.58 -10.88
CA THR A 162 -11.93 -9.31 -11.25
C THR A 162 -12.30 -8.49 -10.01
N TRP A 163 -12.93 -9.12 -9.01
CA TRP A 163 -13.31 -8.44 -7.78
C TRP A 163 -12.09 -7.95 -6.98
N MET A 164 -11.01 -8.73 -6.94
CA MET A 164 -9.75 -8.31 -6.32
C MET A 164 -9.11 -7.13 -7.03
N SER A 165 -9.20 -7.05 -8.36
CA SER A 165 -8.70 -5.91 -9.13
C SER A 165 -9.44 -4.62 -8.79
N PHE A 166 -10.77 -4.67 -8.72
CA PHE A 166 -11.56 -3.52 -8.29
C PHE A 166 -11.28 -3.15 -6.83
N TRP A 167 -11.22 -4.14 -5.95
CA TRP A 167 -10.91 -3.90 -4.54
C TRP A 167 -9.52 -3.28 -4.36
N ASN A 168 -8.56 -3.66 -5.17
CA ASN A 168 -7.19 -3.13 -5.07
C ASN A 168 -7.14 -1.60 -5.29
N CYS A 169 -8.09 -1.02 -6.03
CA CYS A 169 -8.18 0.44 -6.18
C CYS A 169 -8.46 1.17 -4.85
N ALA A 170 -8.94 0.47 -3.82
CA ALA A 170 -9.23 1.06 -2.51
C ALA A 170 -8.03 1.77 -1.89
N HIS A 171 -6.83 1.22 -2.08
CA HIS A 171 -5.62 1.83 -1.51
C HIS A 171 -5.26 3.16 -2.20
N ASN A 172 -5.46 3.28 -3.50
CA ASN A 172 -5.25 4.53 -4.22
C ASN A 172 -6.31 5.56 -3.86
N VAL A 173 -7.58 5.15 -3.73
CA VAL A 173 -8.66 6.05 -3.30
C VAL A 173 -8.39 6.59 -1.90
N GLY A 174 -8.04 5.71 -0.95
CA GLY A 174 -7.70 6.13 0.41
C GLY A 174 -6.45 7.01 0.46
N GLY A 175 -5.39 6.64 -0.27
CA GLY A 175 -4.16 7.42 -0.37
C GLY A 175 -4.37 8.80 -0.99
N ALA A 176 -5.16 8.88 -2.06
CA ALA A 176 -5.49 10.14 -2.71
C ALA A 176 -6.21 11.14 -1.78
N LEU A 177 -7.10 10.64 -0.94
CA LEU A 177 -7.86 11.49 -0.01
C LEU A 177 -7.02 12.13 1.09
N VAL A 178 -5.80 11.64 1.36
CA VAL A 178 -4.93 12.16 2.44
C VAL A 178 -4.67 13.66 2.28
N GLY A 179 -4.22 14.10 1.10
CA GLY A 179 -3.93 15.50 0.84
C GLY A 179 -5.14 16.43 1.05
N PRO A 180 -6.25 16.23 0.30
CA PRO A 180 -7.47 17.03 0.52
C PRO A 180 -7.99 16.98 1.95
N MET A 181 -7.97 15.80 2.59
CA MET A 181 -8.45 15.69 3.97
C MET A 181 -7.58 16.44 4.98
N ALA A 182 -6.26 16.44 4.80
CA ALA A 182 -5.36 17.24 5.62
C ALA A 182 -5.68 18.73 5.49
N VAL A 183 -5.82 19.21 4.24
CA VAL A 183 -6.10 20.62 3.96
C VAL A 183 -7.46 21.06 4.47
N TYR A 184 -8.53 20.35 4.08
CA TYR A 184 -9.89 20.75 4.51
C TYR A 184 -10.13 20.47 5.98
N GLY A 185 -9.51 19.46 6.55
CA GLY A 185 -9.51 19.22 7.98
C GLY A 185 -8.88 20.39 8.74
N ALA A 186 -7.76 20.93 8.25
CA ALA A 186 -7.15 22.13 8.79
C ALA A 186 -8.11 23.34 8.77
N LEU A 187 -8.71 23.61 7.62
CA LEU A 187 -9.62 24.75 7.45
C LEU A 187 -10.87 24.66 8.34
N TRP A 188 -11.45 23.48 8.50
CA TRP A 188 -12.67 23.30 9.28
C TRP A 188 -12.43 23.17 10.77
N PHE A 189 -11.46 22.35 11.19
CA PHE A 189 -11.18 22.13 12.60
C PHE A 189 -10.36 23.28 13.22
N GLY A 190 -9.45 23.85 12.46
CA GLY A 190 -8.60 24.91 12.92
C GLY A 190 -9.41 26.12 13.35
N SER A 191 -10.31 26.60 12.50
CA SER A 191 -11.13 27.80 12.78
C SER A 191 -12.04 27.67 14.02
N TRP A 192 -12.41 26.44 14.40
CA TRP A 192 -13.30 26.21 15.53
C TRP A 192 -12.61 26.18 16.89
N PHE A 193 -11.31 25.82 16.93
CA PHE A 193 -10.66 25.51 18.19
C PHE A 193 -9.57 26.47 18.66
N TYR A 194 -8.94 27.30 17.80
CA TYR A 194 -7.69 27.96 18.20
C TYR A 194 -7.45 29.41 17.78
N GLY A 195 -8.37 30.19 17.19
CA GLY A 195 -8.08 31.59 16.77
C GLY A 195 -6.95 31.63 15.70
N ALA A 196 -6.15 32.64 15.54
CA ALA A 196 -5.38 32.98 14.35
C ALA A 196 -3.99 32.30 14.12
N ASP A 197 -3.65 31.15 14.72
CA ASP A 197 -2.36 30.50 14.51
C ASP A 197 -2.43 29.39 13.44
N GLU A 198 -2.15 29.76 12.19
CA GLU A 198 -2.36 28.94 10.99
C GLU A 198 -1.61 27.61 10.99
N GLN A 199 -0.38 27.57 11.48
CA GLN A 199 0.47 26.37 11.43
C GLN A 199 -0.02 25.24 12.35
N ARG A 200 -0.44 25.57 13.56
CA ARG A 200 -0.99 24.58 14.50
C ARG A 200 -2.30 24.00 14.03
N TYR A 201 -3.13 24.77 13.35
CA TYR A 201 -4.38 24.31 12.77
C TYR A 201 -4.20 23.24 11.72
N PHE A 202 -3.24 23.46 10.84
CA PHE A 202 -2.95 22.49 9.80
C PHE A 202 -2.53 21.15 10.42
N LEU A 203 -1.67 21.16 11.43
CA LEU A 203 -1.26 19.94 12.14
C LEU A 203 -2.44 19.21 12.76
N ILE A 204 -3.36 19.94 13.43
CA ILE A 204 -4.57 19.32 13.98
C ILE A 204 -5.43 18.74 12.87
N GLY A 205 -5.66 19.48 11.79
CA GLY A 205 -6.43 19.01 10.64
C GLY A 205 -5.83 17.80 9.97
N THR A 206 -4.50 17.78 9.84
CA THR A 206 -3.76 16.68 9.23
C THR A 206 -3.94 15.35 9.99
N TYR A 207 -4.14 15.41 11.30
CA TYR A 207 -4.23 14.20 12.13
C TYR A 207 -5.64 13.95 12.67
N ALA A 208 -6.28 14.96 13.26
CA ALA A 208 -7.56 14.78 13.96
C ALA A 208 -8.72 14.45 13.01
N PHE A 209 -8.85 15.18 11.91
CA PHE A 209 -9.95 14.97 10.97
C PHE A 209 -9.88 13.63 10.26
N PRO A 210 -8.73 13.21 9.64
CA PRO A 210 -8.62 11.89 9.07
C PRO A 210 -8.77 10.76 10.09
N ALA A 211 -8.31 10.94 11.35
CA ALA A 211 -8.51 9.98 12.42
C ALA A 211 -10.00 9.79 12.74
N ALA A 212 -10.75 10.87 12.89
CA ALA A 212 -12.19 10.82 13.12
C ALA A 212 -12.92 10.10 11.98
N VAL A 213 -12.59 10.45 10.73
CA VAL A 213 -13.15 9.78 9.55
C VAL A 213 -12.79 8.29 9.52
N ALA A 214 -11.55 7.92 9.85
CA ALA A 214 -11.12 6.51 9.89
C ALA A 214 -11.86 5.72 10.98
N VAL A 215 -12.13 6.32 12.13
CA VAL A 215 -12.95 5.69 13.18
C VAL A 215 -14.39 5.48 12.69
N LEU A 216 -14.98 6.47 12.01
CA LEU A 216 -16.31 6.31 11.40
C LEU A 216 -16.31 5.19 10.33
N ILE A 217 -15.27 5.15 9.50
CA ILE A 217 -15.07 4.06 8.52
C ILE A 217 -14.94 2.70 9.23
N ALA A 218 -14.23 2.63 10.35
CA ALA A 218 -14.11 1.39 11.12
C ALA A 218 -15.49 0.92 11.63
N ILE A 219 -16.33 1.83 12.11
CA ILE A 219 -17.71 1.51 12.52
C ILE A 219 -18.53 1.02 11.32
N VAL A 220 -18.49 1.72 10.20
CA VAL A 220 -19.19 1.32 8.96
C VAL A 220 -18.71 -0.05 8.49
N ALA A 221 -17.39 -0.29 8.45
CA ALA A 221 -16.82 -1.57 8.07
C ALA A 221 -17.27 -2.71 9.02
N TYR A 222 -17.30 -2.47 10.33
CA TYR A 222 -17.85 -3.43 11.32
C TYR A 222 -19.31 -3.78 11.05
N LEU A 223 -20.13 -2.82 10.66
CA LEU A 223 -21.54 -3.03 10.35
C LEU A 223 -21.73 -3.77 9.02
N MET A 224 -20.87 -3.53 8.03
CA MET A 224 -21.00 -4.07 6.68
C MET A 224 -20.32 -5.44 6.50
N ILE A 225 -19.14 -5.64 7.07
CA ILE A 225 -18.37 -6.88 6.88
C ILE A 225 -19.06 -8.06 7.57
N ARG A 226 -19.04 -9.21 6.88
CA ARG A 226 -19.38 -10.53 7.41
C ARG A 226 -18.21 -11.47 7.11
N ASP A 227 -17.81 -12.28 8.08
CA ASP A 227 -16.63 -13.16 7.96
C ASP A 227 -16.84 -14.18 6.84
N THR A 228 -17.89 -14.98 6.94
CA THR A 228 -18.23 -16.04 5.98
C THR A 228 -19.72 -16.07 5.69
N PRO A 229 -20.16 -16.58 4.52
CA PRO A 229 -21.59 -16.83 4.24
C PRO A 229 -22.24 -17.75 5.27
N GLN A 230 -21.52 -18.80 5.68
CA GLN A 230 -22.02 -19.80 6.64
C GLN A 230 -22.32 -19.18 8.01
N SER A 231 -21.56 -18.18 8.43
CA SER A 231 -21.85 -17.43 9.66
C SER A 231 -23.14 -16.60 9.59
N CYS A 232 -23.65 -16.37 8.37
CA CYS A 232 -24.90 -15.68 8.09
C CYS A 232 -26.07 -16.63 7.84
N GLY A 233 -25.85 -17.96 7.94
CA GLY A 233 -26.82 -18.98 7.62
C GLY A 233 -27.04 -19.17 6.12
N LEU A 234 -25.98 -18.96 5.32
CA LEU A 234 -25.99 -19.15 3.86
C LEU A 234 -25.02 -20.28 3.49
N SER A 235 -25.22 -20.88 2.31
CA SER A 235 -24.29 -21.88 1.77
C SER A 235 -22.90 -21.32 1.50
N SER A 236 -21.91 -22.20 1.37
CA SER A 236 -20.59 -21.77 0.89
C SER A 236 -20.66 -21.23 -0.54
N ILE A 237 -19.66 -20.43 -0.93
CA ILE A 237 -19.61 -19.85 -2.29
C ILE A 237 -19.53 -20.94 -3.36
N GLU A 238 -18.84 -22.04 -3.07
CA GLU A 238 -18.72 -23.19 -3.98
C GLU A 238 -20.09 -23.83 -4.25
N LYS A 239 -20.88 -24.06 -3.19
CA LYS A 239 -22.22 -24.61 -3.29
C LYS A 239 -23.18 -23.65 -3.98
N TRP A 240 -23.11 -22.35 -3.64
CA TRP A 240 -23.99 -21.32 -4.21
C TRP A 240 -23.72 -21.06 -5.69
N SER A 241 -22.44 -21.00 -6.10
CA SER A 241 -22.04 -20.70 -7.48
C SER A 241 -22.01 -21.93 -8.38
N GLY A 242 -22.07 -23.13 -7.84
CA GLY A 242 -21.88 -24.39 -8.58
C GLY A 242 -20.45 -24.59 -9.09
N VAL A 243 -19.50 -23.76 -8.65
CA VAL A 243 -18.10 -23.82 -9.06
C VAL A 243 -17.30 -24.53 -7.98
N ALA A 244 -17.05 -25.83 -8.19
CA ALA A 244 -16.18 -26.59 -7.30
C ALA A 244 -14.77 -25.98 -7.31
N SER A 245 -14.22 -25.77 -6.14
CA SER A 245 -12.80 -25.47 -6.01
C SER A 245 -12.02 -26.72 -6.45
N LYS A 246 -11.35 -26.65 -7.60
CA LYS A 246 -10.58 -27.76 -8.16
C LYS A 246 -9.41 -28.24 -7.28
N ASN A 247 -9.15 -27.63 -6.15
CA ASN A 247 -7.85 -27.71 -5.48
C ASN A 247 -7.81 -28.61 -4.25
N TYR A 248 -8.74 -29.53 -4.07
CA TYR A 248 -8.65 -30.38 -2.88
C TYR A 248 -8.43 -31.87 -3.14
N ASN A 249 -8.14 -32.28 -4.40
CA ASN A 249 -7.84 -33.68 -4.70
C ASN A 249 -6.66 -33.88 -5.67
N GLU A 250 -5.83 -32.92 -5.89
CA GLU A 250 -4.54 -33.22 -6.46
C GLU A 250 -3.63 -33.72 -5.34
N LYS A 251 -2.98 -34.88 -5.61
CA LYS A 251 -1.95 -35.50 -4.82
C LYS A 251 -1.16 -34.40 -4.10
N ALA A 252 -1.16 -34.47 -2.78
CA ALA A 252 -0.49 -33.50 -1.93
C ALA A 252 0.82 -33.09 -2.58
N GLU A 253 0.91 -31.85 -3.10
CA GLU A 253 2.21 -31.27 -3.45
C GLU A 253 3.04 -31.46 -2.18
N GLU A 254 4.22 -32.05 -2.29
CA GLU A 254 5.08 -32.29 -1.14
C GLU A 254 5.13 -31.00 -0.32
N VAL A 255 4.61 -31.08 0.91
CA VAL A 255 4.60 -29.94 1.81
C VAL A 255 6.04 -29.72 2.23
N LEU A 256 6.72 -28.82 1.53
CA LEU A 256 8.07 -28.42 1.89
C LEU A 256 8.08 -27.88 3.32
N SER A 257 9.06 -28.29 4.09
CA SER A 257 9.30 -27.70 5.40
C SER A 257 9.64 -26.21 5.26
N THR A 258 9.37 -25.41 6.27
CA THR A 258 9.72 -23.98 6.27
C THR A 258 11.17 -23.74 5.89
N LYS A 259 12.09 -24.59 6.36
CA LYS A 259 13.52 -24.51 6.07
C LYS A 259 13.82 -24.76 4.57
N GLU A 260 13.14 -25.70 3.95
CA GLU A 260 13.27 -25.98 2.51
C GLU A 260 12.71 -24.86 1.66
N ILE A 261 11.56 -24.29 2.03
CA ILE A 261 10.98 -23.12 1.36
C ILE A 261 11.98 -21.95 1.37
N PHE A 262 12.54 -21.63 2.55
CA PHE A 262 13.55 -20.58 2.66
C PHE A 262 14.80 -20.89 1.84
N LYS A 263 15.26 -22.13 1.83
CA LYS A 263 16.42 -22.55 1.03
C LYS A 263 16.16 -22.36 -0.46
N VAL A 264 15.00 -22.72 -0.96
CA VAL A 264 14.60 -22.57 -2.35
C VAL A 264 14.50 -21.10 -2.75
N VAL A 265 13.82 -20.28 -1.93
CA VAL A 265 13.59 -18.87 -2.23
C VAL A 265 14.90 -18.07 -2.14
N LEU A 266 15.65 -18.21 -1.04
CA LEU A 266 16.90 -17.48 -0.85
C LEU A 266 18.05 -17.98 -1.71
N GLY A 267 17.98 -19.24 -2.18
CA GLY A 267 18.94 -19.81 -3.13
C GLY A 267 18.69 -19.40 -4.59
N ASN A 268 17.54 -18.86 -4.92
CA ASN A 268 17.20 -18.45 -6.29
C ASN A 268 17.67 -17.01 -6.57
N LYS A 269 18.73 -16.87 -7.37
CA LYS A 269 19.31 -15.57 -7.75
C LYS A 269 18.31 -14.64 -8.47
N PHE A 270 17.36 -15.18 -9.24
CA PHE A 270 16.39 -14.38 -9.98
C PHE A 270 15.38 -13.73 -9.03
N LEU A 271 15.00 -14.43 -7.95
CA LEU A 271 14.16 -13.83 -6.91
C LEU A 271 14.87 -12.68 -6.18
N TRP A 272 16.19 -12.73 -6.00
CA TRP A 272 16.98 -11.62 -5.49
C TRP A 272 17.01 -10.45 -6.48
N TYR A 273 17.19 -10.70 -7.78
CA TYR A 273 17.15 -9.63 -8.78
C TYR A 273 15.81 -8.92 -8.77
N ILE A 274 14.69 -9.67 -8.72
CA ILE A 274 13.34 -9.10 -8.58
C ILE A 274 13.18 -8.33 -7.27
N ALA A 275 13.68 -8.85 -6.16
CA ALA A 275 13.60 -8.22 -4.86
C ALA A 275 14.36 -6.88 -4.80
N PHE A 276 15.56 -6.82 -5.41
CA PHE A 276 16.30 -5.56 -5.55
C PHE A 276 15.62 -4.59 -6.53
N ALA A 277 15.13 -5.08 -7.68
CA ALA A 277 14.35 -4.25 -8.59
C ALA A 277 13.17 -3.61 -7.85
N ASN A 278 12.44 -4.39 -7.04
CA ASN A 278 11.33 -3.90 -6.24
C ASN A 278 11.75 -2.85 -5.20
N ALA A 279 12.91 -3.04 -4.56
CA ALA A 279 13.42 -2.05 -3.62
C ALA A 279 13.65 -0.68 -4.31
N PHE A 280 14.25 -0.67 -5.50
CA PHE A 280 14.47 0.57 -6.24
C PHE A 280 13.17 1.17 -6.80
N VAL A 281 12.21 0.35 -7.27
CA VAL A 281 10.88 0.84 -7.64
C VAL A 281 10.18 1.50 -6.44
N TYR A 282 10.28 0.90 -5.26
CA TYR A 282 9.69 1.44 -4.04
C TYR A 282 10.41 2.72 -3.56
N MET A 283 11.73 2.79 -3.74
CA MET A 283 12.48 4.03 -3.52
C MET A 283 11.96 5.16 -4.40
N VAL A 284 11.77 4.91 -5.70
CA VAL A 284 11.25 5.92 -6.62
C VAL A 284 9.81 6.29 -6.28
N ARG A 285 8.95 5.29 -6.07
CA ARG A 285 7.53 5.52 -5.74
C ARG A 285 7.36 6.40 -4.52
N TYR A 286 7.98 6.04 -3.41
CA TYR A 286 7.82 6.75 -2.16
C TYR A 286 8.73 7.98 -2.05
N GLY A 287 9.87 7.96 -2.71
CA GLY A 287 10.73 9.14 -2.83
C GLY A 287 10.03 10.28 -3.56
N CYS A 288 9.31 9.99 -4.64
CA CYS A 288 8.50 11.02 -5.32
C CYS A 288 7.25 11.39 -4.52
N LEU A 289 6.51 10.40 -3.99
CA LEU A 289 5.21 10.65 -3.36
C LEU A 289 5.32 11.30 -1.98
N ASP A 290 6.16 10.72 -1.10
CA ASP A 290 6.20 11.14 0.31
C ASP A 290 6.89 12.50 0.48
N TRP A 291 7.80 12.87 -0.43
CA TRP A 291 8.50 14.14 -0.42
C TRP A 291 7.90 15.21 -1.35
N ALA A 292 6.92 14.85 -2.20
CA ALA A 292 6.28 15.82 -3.09
C ALA A 292 5.72 17.04 -2.35
N PRO A 293 5.01 16.92 -1.21
CA PRO A 293 4.54 18.09 -0.47
C PRO A 293 5.69 19.01 -0.04
N THR A 294 6.78 18.42 0.45
CA THR A 294 7.96 19.18 0.92
C THR A 294 8.69 19.85 -0.23
N ILE A 295 8.92 19.14 -1.34
CA ILE A 295 9.57 19.72 -2.53
C ILE A 295 8.75 20.90 -3.06
N LEU A 296 7.44 20.75 -3.15
CA LEU A 296 6.53 21.79 -3.65
C LEU A 296 6.52 23.01 -2.72
N THR A 297 6.43 22.81 -1.41
CA THR A 297 6.42 23.93 -0.44
C THR A 297 7.77 24.63 -0.35
N ASP A 298 8.89 23.91 -0.43
CA ASP A 298 10.24 24.51 -0.51
C ASP A 298 10.41 25.39 -1.75
N LYS A 299 9.62 25.14 -2.81
CA LYS A 299 9.55 25.95 -4.03
C LYS A 299 8.46 27.02 -4.00
N GLY A 300 7.87 27.28 -2.84
CA GLY A 300 6.88 28.34 -2.64
C GLY A 300 5.47 28.00 -3.09
N VAL A 301 5.18 26.72 -3.39
CA VAL A 301 3.82 26.25 -3.68
C VAL A 301 3.05 26.13 -2.38
N ASP A 302 1.83 26.63 -2.34
CA ASP A 302 0.99 26.50 -1.15
C ASP A 302 0.65 25.03 -0.87
N ILE A 303 0.52 24.71 0.41
CA ILE A 303 0.29 23.34 0.88
C ILE A 303 -1.03 22.73 0.36
N LYS A 304 -2.02 23.57 0.04
CA LYS A 304 -3.28 23.12 -0.56
C LYS A 304 -3.06 22.59 -1.97
N SER A 305 -2.30 23.32 -2.79
CA SER A 305 -1.92 22.87 -4.13
C SER A 305 -1.05 21.62 -4.08
N ALA A 306 -0.13 21.53 -3.12
CA ALA A 306 0.67 20.33 -2.88
C ALA A 306 -0.20 19.11 -2.50
N GLY A 307 -1.23 19.28 -1.68
CA GLY A 307 -2.19 18.23 -1.33
C GLY A 307 -3.00 17.75 -2.53
N TRP A 308 -3.39 18.64 -3.45
CA TRP A 308 -4.07 18.25 -4.69
C TRP A 308 -3.13 17.57 -5.69
N ALA A 309 -1.85 17.95 -5.73
CA ALA A 309 -0.85 17.24 -6.53
C ALA A 309 -0.65 15.79 -6.03
N TYR A 310 -0.60 15.60 -4.71
CA TYR A 310 -0.57 14.28 -4.09
C TYR A 310 -1.82 13.44 -4.45
N PHE A 311 -3.01 14.04 -4.40
CA PHE A 311 -4.26 13.40 -4.84
C PHE A 311 -4.16 12.95 -6.30
N ALA A 312 -3.72 13.83 -7.19
CA ALA A 312 -3.64 13.55 -8.61
C ALA A 312 -2.64 12.41 -8.93
N TYR A 313 -1.51 12.36 -8.23
CA TYR A 313 -0.54 11.26 -8.32
C TYR A 313 -1.19 9.90 -8.01
N GLU A 314 -1.88 9.78 -6.90
CA GLU A 314 -2.52 8.52 -6.46
C GLU A 314 -3.69 8.12 -7.36
N MET A 315 -4.49 9.08 -7.84
CA MET A 315 -5.60 8.80 -8.75
C MET A 315 -5.13 8.35 -10.13
N ALA A 316 -4.02 8.90 -10.64
CA ALA A 316 -3.40 8.48 -11.89
C ALA A 316 -2.86 7.04 -11.84
N ALA A 317 -2.53 6.55 -10.66
CA ALA A 317 -2.06 5.19 -10.45
C ALA A 317 -3.08 4.11 -10.84
N ILE A 318 -4.38 4.41 -10.69
CA ILE A 318 -5.45 3.45 -10.99
C ILE A 318 -5.45 3.05 -12.47
N PRO A 319 -5.66 3.98 -13.43
CA PRO A 319 -5.62 3.63 -14.85
C PRO A 319 -4.23 3.15 -15.28
N GLY A 320 -3.14 3.69 -14.70
CA GLY A 320 -1.78 3.25 -15.01
C GLY A 320 -1.53 1.78 -14.69
N THR A 321 -1.97 1.31 -13.54
CA THR A 321 -1.86 -0.11 -13.14
C THR A 321 -2.66 -1.01 -14.07
N ILE A 322 -3.90 -0.63 -14.39
CA ILE A 322 -4.79 -1.42 -15.27
C ILE A 322 -4.19 -1.53 -16.67
N ILE A 323 -3.75 -0.40 -17.24
CA ILE A 323 -3.17 -0.34 -18.58
C ILE A 323 -1.87 -1.14 -18.64
N CYS A 324 -1.00 -1.02 -17.63
CA CYS A 324 0.26 -1.78 -17.58
C CYS A 324 0.01 -3.29 -17.54
N GLY A 325 -0.94 -3.75 -16.72
CA GLY A 325 -1.33 -5.16 -16.64
C GLY A 325 -1.90 -5.65 -17.98
N TRP A 326 -2.80 -4.88 -18.59
CA TRP A 326 -3.38 -5.21 -19.88
C TRP A 326 -2.33 -5.26 -21.00
N LEU A 327 -1.40 -4.30 -21.05
CA LEU A 327 -0.28 -4.31 -21.99
C LEU A 327 0.59 -5.55 -21.79
N SER A 328 0.92 -5.90 -20.53
CA SER A 328 1.71 -7.09 -20.20
C SER A 328 1.07 -8.37 -20.75
N ASP A 329 -0.24 -8.53 -20.58
CA ASP A 329 -0.94 -9.75 -21.02
C ASP A 329 -1.19 -9.75 -22.54
N ARG A 330 -1.59 -8.63 -23.12
CA ARG A 330 -2.03 -8.57 -24.53
C ARG A 330 -0.86 -8.48 -25.52
N PHE A 331 0.13 -7.62 -25.23
CA PHE A 331 1.23 -7.34 -26.18
C PHE A 331 2.51 -8.08 -25.83
N PHE A 332 2.73 -8.35 -24.55
CA PHE A 332 3.94 -9.02 -24.10
C PHE A 332 3.72 -10.48 -23.70
N HIS A 333 2.54 -11.03 -24.00
CA HIS A 333 2.20 -12.45 -23.79
C HIS A 333 2.48 -12.95 -22.37
N GLY A 334 2.15 -12.14 -21.37
CA GLY A 334 2.35 -12.46 -19.97
C GLY A 334 3.79 -12.26 -19.46
N ARG A 335 4.69 -11.71 -20.26
CA ARG A 335 6.04 -11.33 -19.81
C ARG A 335 5.95 -10.06 -18.98
N ARG A 336 6.51 -10.07 -17.78
CA ARG A 336 6.40 -8.98 -16.79
C ARG A 336 7.60 -8.03 -16.83
N ALA A 337 8.79 -8.52 -17.18
CA ALA A 337 10.01 -7.74 -17.16
C ALA A 337 10.00 -6.58 -18.14
N LEU A 338 9.63 -6.83 -19.41
CA LEU A 338 9.71 -5.80 -20.44
C LEU A 338 8.76 -4.61 -20.24
N PRO A 339 7.45 -4.80 -19.93
CA PRO A 339 6.58 -3.67 -19.59
C PRO A 339 7.07 -2.92 -18.34
N THR A 340 7.61 -3.62 -17.34
CA THR A 340 8.22 -2.97 -16.16
C THR A 340 9.39 -2.07 -16.55
N ILE A 341 10.29 -2.54 -17.43
CA ILE A 341 11.42 -1.76 -17.92
C ILE A 341 10.95 -0.50 -18.67
N ILE A 342 9.97 -0.65 -19.58
CA ILE A 342 9.43 0.47 -20.35
C ILE A 342 8.81 1.51 -19.41
N PHE A 343 7.97 1.09 -18.48
CA PHE A 343 7.30 2.00 -17.55
C PHE A 343 8.31 2.71 -16.64
N MET A 344 9.35 2.00 -16.14
CA MET A 344 10.41 2.62 -15.34
C MET A 344 11.26 3.61 -16.13
N ALA A 345 11.49 3.37 -17.42
CA ALA A 345 12.15 4.34 -18.29
C ALA A 345 11.29 5.61 -18.48
N LEU A 346 9.96 5.47 -18.64
CA LEU A 346 9.04 6.61 -18.71
C LEU A 346 8.98 7.38 -17.38
N VAL A 347 9.05 6.68 -16.24
CA VAL A 347 9.18 7.32 -14.92
C VAL A 347 10.48 8.12 -14.84
N ALA A 348 11.61 7.56 -15.28
CA ALA A 348 12.88 8.28 -15.28
C ALA A 348 12.81 9.57 -16.13
N ILE A 349 12.21 9.51 -17.31
CA ILE A 349 11.99 10.70 -18.15
C ILE A 349 11.12 11.73 -17.41
N ALA A 350 10.03 11.31 -16.79
CA ALA A 350 9.14 12.21 -16.04
C ALA A 350 9.89 12.85 -14.85
N ILE A 351 10.77 12.12 -14.16
CA ILE A 351 11.61 12.65 -13.07
C ILE A 351 12.62 13.69 -13.62
N VAL A 352 13.25 13.45 -14.76
CA VAL A 352 14.14 14.42 -15.38
C VAL A 352 13.40 15.71 -15.74
N VAL A 353 12.22 15.61 -16.36
CA VAL A 353 11.39 16.77 -16.68
C VAL A 353 10.94 17.50 -15.43
N TYR A 354 10.57 16.78 -14.37
CA TYR A 354 10.24 17.34 -13.06
C TYR A 354 11.41 18.16 -12.51
N TRP A 355 12.60 17.57 -12.45
CA TRP A 355 13.82 18.20 -11.93
C TRP A 355 14.18 19.47 -12.68
N GLN A 356 14.10 19.47 -14.03
CA GLN A 356 14.44 20.62 -14.86
C GLN A 356 13.41 21.76 -14.81
N ASN A 357 12.22 21.52 -14.28
CA ASN A 357 11.11 22.49 -14.29
C ASN A 357 10.53 22.75 -12.89
N LEU A 358 11.34 22.70 -11.85
CA LEU A 358 10.90 22.86 -10.46
C LEU A 358 10.19 24.20 -10.19
N ASP A 359 10.46 25.23 -11.00
CA ASP A 359 9.87 26.57 -10.86
C ASP A 359 8.50 26.68 -11.58
N ASN A 360 8.09 25.67 -12.35
CA ASN A 360 6.79 25.64 -13.03
C ASN A 360 5.84 24.60 -12.43
N VAL A 361 4.99 25.06 -11.52
CA VAL A 361 4.05 24.20 -10.77
C VAL A 361 3.20 23.31 -11.68
N ASN A 362 2.73 23.83 -12.83
CA ASN A 362 1.87 23.07 -13.74
C ASN A 362 2.63 21.89 -14.38
N ILE A 363 3.91 22.09 -14.76
CA ILE A 363 4.76 21.03 -15.28
C ILE A 363 5.04 20.02 -14.18
N VAL A 364 5.36 20.48 -12.97
CA VAL A 364 5.62 19.62 -11.80
C VAL A 364 4.43 18.72 -11.49
N VAL A 365 3.22 19.30 -11.43
CA VAL A 365 1.98 18.52 -11.22
C VAL A 365 1.75 17.53 -12.35
N GLY A 366 1.96 17.93 -13.59
CA GLY A 366 1.89 17.03 -14.76
C GLY A 366 2.88 15.86 -14.67
N CYS A 367 4.12 16.13 -14.21
CA CYS A 367 5.13 15.09 -13.98
C CYS A 367 4.74 14.15 -12.83
N LEU A 368 4.19 14.67 -11.75
CA LEU A 368 3.69 13.85 -10.64
C LEU A 368 2.55 12.93 -11.09
N ILE A 369 1.61 13.43 -11.89
CA ILE A 369 0.55 12.62 -12.52
C ILE A 369 1.17 11.52 -13.40
N ALA A 370 2.14 11.87 -14.25
CA ALA A 370 2.81 10.91 -15.12
C ALA A 370 3.58 9.84 -14.31
N ILE A 371 4.32 10.25 -13.28
CA ILE A 371 5.03 9.32 -12.38
C ILE A 371 4.01 8.40 -11.69
N GLY A 372 2.93 8.93 -11.13
CA GLY A 372 1.87 8.16 -10.51
C GLY A 372 1.27 7.13 -11.48
N PHE A 373 0.99 7.54 -12.72
CA PHE A 373 0.47 6.66 -13.76
C PHE A 373 1.43 5.51 -14.09
N PHE A 374 2.72 5.80 -14.25
CA PHE A 374 3.68 4.79 -14.74
C PHE A 374 4.27 3.92 -13.62
N ILE A 375 4.37 4.37 -12.36
CA ILE A 375 5.11 3.65 -11.31
C ILE A 375 4.36 2.45 -10.73
N TYR A 376 3.01 2.49 -10.65
CA TYR A 376 2.23 1.44 -10.01
C TYR A 376 2.09 0.16 -10.86
N GLY A 377 2.25 0.27 -12.18
CA GLY A 377 2.38 -0.88 -13.06
C GLY A 377 3.58 -1.77 -12.70
N PRO A 378 4.81 -1.24 -12.66
CA PRO A 378 5.99 -1.92 -12.14
C PRO A 378 5.81 -2.55 -10.76
N VAL A 379 5.23 -1.81 -9.80
CA VAL A 379 4.96 -2.32 -8.44
C VAL A 379 4.12 -3.60 -8.47
N MET A 380 3.09 -3.63 -9.32
CA MET A 380 2.23 -4.81 -9.48
C MET A 380 2.93 -5.94 -10.23
N LEU A 381 3.54 -5.64 -11.39
CA LEU A 381 4.12 -6.67 -12.27
C LEU A 381 5.32 -7.38 -11.62
N ILE A 382 6.14 -6.67 -10.85
CA ILE A 382 7.25 -7.27 -10.08
C ILE A 382 6.72 -8.29 -9.07
N GLY A 383 5.61 -7.96 -8.38
CA GLY A 383 4.96 -8.89 -7.46
C GLY A 383 4.46 -10.16 -8.17
N VAL A 384 3.84 -10.01 -9.34
CA VAL A 384 3.37 -11.14 -10.16
C VAL A 384 4.54 -11.97 -10.66
N GLN A 385 5.61 -11.35 -11.16
CA GLN A 385 6.81 -12.05 -11.65
C GLN A 385 7.49 -12.88 -10.55
N ALA A 386 7.49 -12.39 -9.31
CA ALA A 386 8.02 -13.15 -8.18
C ALA A 386 7.23 -14.43 -7.92
N LEU A 387 5.89 -14.39 -8.14
CA LEU A 387 5.05 -15.59 -8.06
C LEU A 387 5.30 -16.55 -9.22
N ASP A 388 5.49 -16.01 -10.43
CA ASP A 388 5.71 -16.80 -11.67
C ASP A 388 7.07 -17.52 -11.66
N LEU A 389 8.11 -16.92 -11.05
CA LEU A 389 9.46 -17.47 -10.95
C LEU A 389 9.69 -18.39 -9.74
N ALA A 390 8.77 -18.40 -8.79
CA ALA A 390 8.84 -19.27 -7.62
C ALA A 390 8.06 -20.57 -7.83
N PRO A 391 8.51 -21.69 -7.25
CA PRO A 391 7.68 -22.89 -7.16
C PRO A 391 6.38 -22.59 -6.43
N LYS A 392 5.25 -23.21 -6.84
CA LYS A 392 3.92 -22.95 -6.28
C LYS A 392 3.89 -23.03 -4.74
N ASN A 393 4.57 -24.01 -4.16
CA ASN A 393 4.68 -24.21 -2.71
C ASN A 393 5.58 -23.20 -1.98
N ALA A 394 6.30 -22.33 -2.71
CA ALA A 394 7.16 -21.27 -2.17
C ALA A 394 6.78 -19.85 -2.65
N ALA A 395 5.71 -19.73 -3.44
CA ALA A 395 5.27 -18.47 -4.05
C ALA A 395 4.96 -17.38 -3.01
N GLY A 396 4.31 -17.73 -1.90
CA GLY A 396 4.03 -16.79 -0.81
C GLY A 396 5.30 -16.22 -0.16
N THR A 397 6.34 -17.06 0.03
CA THR A 397 7.62 -16.61 0.59
C THR A 397 8.40 -15.74 -0.40
N ALA A 398 8.32 -16.03 -1.70
CA ALA A 398 8.93 -15.20 -2.73
C ALA A 398 8.28 -13.80 -2.80
N ALA A 399 6.94 -13.74 -2.78
CA ALA A 399 6.21 -12.47 -2.66
C ALA A 399 6.54 -11.74 -1.34
N GLY A 400 6.76 -12.50 -0.27
CA GLY A 400 7.22 -11.99 1.01
C GLY A 400 8.59 -11.31 0.93
N LEU A 401 9.56 -11.96 0.29
CA LEU A 401 10.91 -11.41 0.09
C LEU A 401 10.86 -10.10 -0.71
N THR A 402 10.12 -10.07 -1.82
CA THR A 402 9.99 -8.86 -2.62
C THR A 402 9.31 -7.73 -1.85
N GLY A 403 8.25 -8.03 -1.10
CA GLY A 403 7.57 -7.06 -0.24
C GLY A 403 8.47 -6.52 0.87
N PHE A 404 9.22 -7.39 1.55
CA PHE A 404 10.17 -7.00 2.59
C PHE A 404 11.24 -6.05 2.03
N MET A 405 11.88 -6.41 0.92
CA MET A 405 12.88 -5.57 0.27
C MET A 405 12.29 -4.22 -0.19
N GLY A 406 11.08 -4.21 -0.72
CA GLY A 406 10.39 -2.98 -1.11
C GLY A 406 10.14 -2.05 0.08
N TYR A 407 9.60 -2.56 1.18
CA TYR A 407 9.26 -1.71 2.33
C TYR A 407 10.46 -1.36 3.20
N VAL A 408 11.33 -2.32 3.52
CA VAL A 408 12.44 -2.07 4.46
C VAL A 408 13.60 -1.41 3.76
N LEU A 409 14.09 -1.97 2.65
CA LEU A 409 15.20 -1.37 1.91
C LEU A 409 14.72 -0.18 1.07
N GLY A 410 13.71 -0.39 0.21
CA GLY A 410 13.26 0.63 -0.75
C GLY A 410 12.61 1.84 -0.08
N THR A 411 11.59 1.61 0.73
CA THR A 411 10.82 2.71 1.34
C THR A 411 11.53 3.26 2.59
N ALA A 412 11.78 2.42 3.60
CA ALA A 412 12.26 2.92 4.87
C ALA A 412 13.68 3.48 4.77
N LEU A 413 14.62 2.69 4.26
CA LEU A 413 16.01 3.10 4.19
C LEU A 413 16.25 4.11 3.06
N LEU A 414 15.96 3.72 1.81
CA LEU A 414 16.35 4.54 0.65
C LEU A 414 15.43 5.76 0.45
N ALA A 415 14.11 5.57 0.41
CA ALA A 415 13.18 6.67 0.12
C ALA A 415 12.99 7.63 1.30
N ASN A 416 13.00 7.15 2.54
CA ASN A 416 12.71 8.00 3.68
C ASN A 416 13.98 8.51 4.35
N ILE A 417 14.90 7.62 4.80
CA ILE A 417 16.10 8.05 5.52
C ILE A 417 17.08 8.69 4.57
N VAL A 418 17.53 7.98 3.53
CA VAL A 418 18.61 8.49 2.64
C VAL A 418 18.17 9.76 1.92
N ILE A 419 16.97 9.80 1.34
CA ILE A 419 16.46 11.01 0.66
C ILE A 419 16.35 12.17 1.65
N GLY A 420 15.83 11.96 2.86
CA GLY A 420 15.73 13.00 3.88
C GLY A 420 17.09 13.63 4.20
N TYR A 421 18.10 12.82 4.51
CA TYR A 421 19.44 13.30 4.79
C TYR A 421 20.12 13.95 3.58
N VAL A 422 19.94 13.40 2.39
CA VAL A 422 20.52 14.01 1.17
C VAL A 422 19.84 15.34 0.86
N ALA A 423 18.54 15.46 1.07
CA ALA A 423 17.83 16.72 0.88
C ALA A 423 18.31 17.82 1.84
N ASP A 424 18.68 17.47 3.09
CA ASP A 424 19.21 18.42 4.06
C ASP A 424 20.66 18.82 3.75
N THR A 425 21.51 17.86 3.36
CA THR A 425 22.97 18.08 3.26
C THR A 425 23.43 18.48 1.87
N ALA A 426 22.80 17.96 0.82
CA ALA A 426 23.21 18.16 -0.57
C ALA A 426 22.11 18.78 -1.45
N GLY A 427 20.89 18.92 -0.92
CA GLY A 427 19.75 19.55 -1.60
C GLY A 427 18.98 18.60 -2.52
N TRP A 428 17.93 19.16 -3.11
CA TRP A 428 16.98 18.39 -3.95
C TRP A 428 17.59 17.87 -5.25
N ASP A 429 18.61 18.54 -5.80
CA ASP A 429 19.26 18.10 -7.05
C ASP A 429 19.84 16.70 -6.91
N TRP A 430 20.55 16.44 -5.83
CA TRP A 430 21.09 15.11 -5.54
C TRP A 430 19.99 14.07 -5.27
N THR A 431 18.88 14.49 -4.69
CA THR A 431 17.70 13.62 -4.51
C THR A 431 17.16 13.15 -5.87
N PHE A 432 17.00 14.07 -6.84
CA PHE A 432 16.55 13.70 -8.19
C PHE A 432 17.54 12.77 -8.90
N ILE A 433 18.85 13.01 -8.77
CA ILE A 433 19.88 12.12 -9.30
C ILE A 433 19.74 10.71 -8.71
N LEU A 434 19.57 10.59 -7.38
CA LEU A 434 19.38 9.30 -6.73
C LEU A 434 18.13 8.57 -7.24
N LEU A 435 17.03 9.28 -7.46
CA LEU A 435 15.79 8.70 -8.01
C LEU A 435 15.99 8.20 -9.46
N ILE A 436 16.72 8.94 -10.29
CA ILE A 436 17.07 8.53 -11.66
C ILE A 436 17.96 7.29 -11.64
N VAL A 437 18.97 7.27 -10.78
CA VAL A 437 19.85 6.11 -10.59
C VAL A 437 19.05 4.91 -10.14
N ALA A 438 18.09 5.08 -9.22
CA ALA A 438 17.20 4.00 -8.77
C ALA A 438 16.33 3.44 -9.92
N CYS A 439 15.82 4.31 -10.82
CA CYS A 439 15.14 3.85 -12.04
C CYS A 439 16.07 3.00 -12.90
N GLY A 440 17.32 3.45 -13.12
CA GLY A 440 18.31 2.70 -13.90
C GLY A 440 18.67 1.36 -13.27
N LEU A 441 18.85 1.30 -11.96
CA LEU A 441 19.11 0.06 -11.22
C LEU A 441 17.91 -0.90 -11.28
N SER A 442 16.68 -0.40 -11.17
CA SER A 442 15.49 -1.22 -11.34
C SER A 442 15.43 -1.83 -12.75
N VAL A 443 15.68 -1.04 -13.78
CA VAL A 443 15.75 -1.49 -15.18
C VAL A 443 16.84 -2.54 -15.36
N LEU A 444 18.02 -2.32 -14.78
CA LEU A 444 19.14 -3.28 -14.82
C LEU A 444 18.75 -4.62 -14.22
N PHE A 445 18.25 -4.62 -12.98
CA PHE A 445 17.86 -5.86 -12.30
C PHE A 445 16.71 -6.58 -13.00
N MET A 446 15.72 -5.87 -13.54
CA MET A 446 14.68 -6.48 -14.35
C MET A 446 15.22 -7.07 -15.66
N GLY A 447 16.17 -6.39 -16.29
CA GLY A 447 16.86 -6.90 -17.48
C GLY A 447 17.59 -8.23 -17.24
N LEU A 448 18.16 -8.42 -16.04
CA LEU A 448 18.82 -9.68 -15.67
C LEU A 448 17.83 -10.87 -15.55
N THR A 449 16.56 -10.62 -15.34
CA THR A 449 15.51 -11.66 -15.26
C THR A 449 14.88 -11.97 -16.62
N TYR A 450 15.07 -11.14 -17.63
CA TYR A 450 14.35 -11.18 -18.89
C TYR A 450 14.51 -12.52 -19.65
N ARG A 451 15.73 -13.06 -19.72
CA ARG A 451 15.99 -14.33 -20.42
C ARG A 451 15.35 -15.53 -19.74
N GLU A 452 15.38 -15.55 -18.40
CA GLU A 452 14.76 -16.62 -17.62
C GLU A 452 13.24 -16.60 -17.77
N GLU A 453 12.65 -15.42 -17.72
CA GLU A 453 11.22 -15.23 -17.96
C GLU A 453 10.80 -15.72 -19.35
N GLN A 454 11.58 -15.40 -20.39
CA GLN A 454 11.33 -15.91 -21.74
C GLN A 454 11.30 -17.44 -21.78
N TYR A 455 12.31 -18.06 -21.20
CA TYR A 455 12.40 -19.53 -21.15
C TYR A 455 11.19 -20.16 -20.46
N LEU A 456 10.74 -19.61 -19.35
CA LEU A 456 9.57 -20.12 -18.61
C LEU A 456 8.27 -19.98 -19.39
N VAL A 457 8.04 -18.83 -20.02
CA VAL A 457 6.84 -18.58 -20.84
C VAL A 457 6.81 -19.51 -22.06
N GLU A 458 7.93 -19.71 -22.74
CA GLU A 458 8.03 -20.67 -23.87
C GLU A 458 7.77 -22.11 -23.44
N LYS A 459 8.29 -22.51 -22.27
CA LYS A 459 8.04 -23.82 -21.70
C LYS A 459 6.57 -24.07 -21.37
N GLN A 460 5.87 -23.06 -20.81
CA GLN A 460 4.43 -23.14 -20.53
C GLN A 460 3.61 -23.25 -21.82
N ASN A 461 3.87 -22.39 -22.80
CA ASN A 461 3.18 -22.42 -24.10
C ASN A 461 3.37 -23.75 -24.86
N ASN A 462 4.53 -24.38 -24.72
CA ASN A 462 4.80 -25.68 -25.33
C ASN A 462 4.13 -26.86 -24.58
N ALA A 463 3.88 -26.70 -23.27
CA ALA A 463 3.12 -27.65 -22.46
C ALA A 463 1.61 -27.60 -22.73
N GLU A 464 1.07 -26.43 -23.03
CA GLU A 464 -0.36 -26.24 -23.39
C GLU A 464 -0.69 -26.71 -24.81
N LYS A 465 0.31 -26.84 -25.69
CA LYS A 465 0.15 -27.34 -27.08
C LYS A 465 0.23 -28.89 -27.18
N LYS A 466 0.64 -29.55 -26.15
CA LYS A 466 0.63 -31.02 -26.02
C LYS A 466 -0.58 -31.50 -25.24
#